data_ec6feb6557f07d3e6a93d3f9aed425fc
#
_entry.id   ec6feb6557f07d3e6a93d3f9aed425fc
#
_cell.length_a   1.000
_cell.length_b   1.000
_cell.length_c   1.000
_cell.angle_alpha   90.00
_cell.angle_beta   90.00
_cell.angle_gamma   90.00
#
_symmetry.space_group_name_H-M   'P 1'
#
loop_
_entity.id
_entity.type
_entity.pdbx_description
1 polymer ?
#
loop_
_entity_poly.entity_id
_entity_poly.type
_entity_poly.pdbx_seq_one_letter_code
_entity_poly.pdbx_strand_id
1 'polypeptide(L)'
;TSEVCNVLPQAPQYWEIPGEPVVTSSAGLDLARRLAWCDFMETAAWLSVGASMEAAIRITDRRVTSGYAVTALGWLKFGLYALILALGIYWAYHGHWVYLWDELLWIFGFAFLEVNLDGWREEIDNEIADDLSS
;
A
#
# COMPACT_ATOMS: atom_id res chain seq x y z
N THR A 1 6.86 35.21 -23.21
CA THR A 1 6.12 34.73 -22.01
C THR A 1 4.65 35.16 -21.99
N SER A 2 4.21 36.13 -22.81
CA SER A 2 2.80 36.58 -22.89
C SER A 2 1.90 35.72 -23.81
N GLU A 3 2.48 34.90 -24.68
CA GLU A 3 1.70 34.07 -25.61
C GLU A 3 1.05 32.84 -24.95
N VAL A 4 1.63 32.32 -23.88
CA VAL A 4 1.10 31.14 -23.17
C VAL A 4 -0.21 31.46 -22.43
N CYS A 5 -0.42 32.69 -22.01
CA CYS A 5 -1.65 33.10 -21.32
C CYS A 5 -2.88 33.19 -22.23
N ASN A 6 -2.68 33.31 -23.56
CA ASN A 6 -3.79 33.41 -24.52
C ASN A 6 -4.36 32.02 -24.93
N VAL A 7 -3.71 30.93 -24.54
CA VAL A 7 -4.13 29.55 -24.86
C VAL A 7 -4.99 28.95 -23.75
N LEU A 8 -5.08 29.59 -22.58
CA LEU A 8 -5.97 29.14 -21.53
C LEU A 8 -7.43 29.30 -22.02
N PRO A 9 -8.20 28.20 -22.13
CA PRO A 9 -9.60 28.33 -22.48
C PRO A 9 -10.26 29.28 -21.47
N GLN A 10 -11.17 30.13 -21.93
CA GLN A 10 -11.96 31.03 -21.08
C GLN A 10 -12.89 30.19 -20.19
N ALA A 11 -12.32 29.46 -19.23
CA ALA A 11 -13.08 28.78 -18.21
C ALA A 11 -13.54 29.80 -17.17
N PRO A 12 -14.82 29.77 -16.78
CA PRO A 12 -15.41 30.82 -15.94
C PRO A 12 -14.83 30.86 -14.52
N GLN A 13 -14.09 29.85 -14.07
CA GLN A 13 -13.45 29.83 -12.76
C GLN A 13 -12.19 28.95 -12.77
N TYR A 14 -11.09 29.52 -12.27
CA TYR A 14 -9.85 28.79 -11.97
C TYR A 14 -9.68 28.71 -10.46
N TRP A 15 -9.17 27.58 -10.00
CA TRP A 15 -8.93 27.30 -8.59
C TRP A 15 -7.44 27.09 -8.37
N GLU A 16 -6.92 27.69 -7.32
CA GLU A 16 -5.56 27.43 -6.83
C GLU A 16 -5.57 26.18 -5.95
N ILE A 17 -4.60 25.28 -6.17
CA ILE A 17 -4.42 24.13 -5.29
C ILE A 17 -3.54 24.57 -4.12
N PRO A 18 -4.03 24.54 -2.86
CA PRO A 18 -3.23 24.97 -1.71
C PRO A 18 -1.93 24.15 -1.60
N GLY A 19 -0.80 24.85 -1.56
CA GLY A 19 0.53 24.23 -1.45
C GLY A 19 1.22 23.92 -2.78
N GLU A 20 0.53 24.09 -3.91
CA GLU A 20 1.09 23.87 -5.25
C GLU A 20 1.00 25.17 -6.08
N PRO A 21 2.03 25.55 -6.83
CA PRO A 21 2.00 26.73 -7.70
C PRO A 21 1.22 26.46 -9.00
N VAL A 22 0.05 25.84 -8.89
CA VAL A 22 -0.76 25.37 -10.03
C VAL A 22 -2.18 25.89 -9.92
N VAL A 23 -2.70 26.39 -11.04
CA VAL A 23 -4.09 26.81 -11.20
C VAL A 23 -4.81 25.77 -12.06
N THR A 24 -5.96 25.30 -11.62
CA THR A 24 -6.70 24.23 -12.29
C THR A 24 -8.17 24.59 -12.52
N SER A 25 -8.82 23.87 -13.43
CA SER A 25 -10.28 23.92 -13.62
C SER A 25 -11.02 23.14 -12.52
N SER A 26 -12.34 23.25 -12.46
CA SER A 26 -13.17 22.47 -11.52
C SER A 26 -12.95 20.95 -11.68
N ALA A 27 -12.82 20.45 -12.92
CA ALA A 27 -12.54 19.06 -13.20
C ALA A 27 -11.15 18.63 -12.69
N GLY A 28 -10.14 19.49 -12.83
CA GLY A 28 -8.80 19.22 -12.30
C GLY A 28 -8.78 19.23 -10.77
N LEU A 29 -9.57 20.10 -10.12
CA LEU A 29 -9.72 20.10 -8.67
C LEU A 29 -10.36 18.81 -8.14
N ASP A 30 -11.39 18.30 -8.83
CA ASP A 30 -12.01 17.03 -8.48
C ASP A 30 -11.03 15.85 -8.65
N LEU A 31 -10.22 15.86 -9.70
CA LEU A 31 -9.16 14.87 -9.89
C LEU A 31 -8.13 14.96 -8.75
N ALA A 32 -7.63 16.16 -8.44
CA ALA A 32 -6.66 16.35 -7.35
C ALA A 32 -7.20 15.85 -6.00
N ARG A 33 -8.49 16.09 -5.72
CA ARG A 33 -9.14 15.58 -4.50
C ARG A 33 -9.20 14.05 -4.49
N ARG A 34 -9.52 13.39 -5.59
CA ARG A 34 -9.53 11.93 -5.69
C ARG A 34 -8.14 11.35 -5.49
N LEU A 35 -7.13 11.93 -6.11
CA LEU A 35 -5.74 11.50 -5.94
C LEU A 35 -5.27 11.67 -4.50
N ALA A 36 -5.62 12.76 -3.82
CA ALA A 36 -5.33 12.95 -2.40
C ALA A 36 -6.00 11.90 -1.49
N TRP A 37 -7.22 11.46 -1.82
CA TRP A 37 -7.86 10.34 -1.13
C TRP A 37 -7.17 9.01 -1.40
N CYS A 38 -6.70 8.77 -2.64
CA CYS A 38 -5.92 7.57 -2.97
C CYS A 38 -4.62 7.53 -2.17
N ASP A 39 -3.89 8.64 -2.09
CA ASP A 39 -2.66 8.78 -1.29
C ASP A 39 -2.91 8.49 0.20
N PHE A 40 -3.99 9.05 0.76
CA PHE A 40 -4.38 8.77 2.14
C PHE A 40 -4.68 7.27 2.37
N MET A 41 -5.45 6.65 1.47
CA MET A 41 -5.80 5.23 1.57
C MET A 41 -4.57 4.33 1.43
N GLU A 42 -3.66 4.68 0.54
CA GLU A 42 -2.40 3.99 0.31
C GLU A 42 -1.51 4.05 1.56
N THR A 43 -1.32 5.24 2.13
CA THR A 43 -0.58 5.41 3.39
C THR A 43 -1.19 4.61 4.52
N ALA A 44 -2.52 4.63 4.68
CA ALA A 44 -3.22 3.85 5.70
C ALA A 44 -3.07 2.33 5.47
N ALA A 45 -3.07 1.88 4.21
CA ALA A 45 -2.86 0.47 3.86
C ALA A 45 -1.44 0.03 4.21
N TRP A 46 -0.40 0.82 3.91
CA TRP A 46 0.99 0.52 4.28
C TRP A 46 1.20 0.46 5.78
N LEU A 47 0.63 1.39 6.55
CA LEU A 47 0.67 1.33 8.01
C LEU A 47 -0.01 0.06 8.55
N SER A 48 -1.11 -0.35 7.92
CA SER A 48 -1.82 -1.59 8.27
C SER A 48 -1.01 -2.84 7.91
N VAL A 49 -0.28 -2.85 6.80
CA VAL A 49 0.68 -3.92 6.45
C VAL A 49 1.74 -4.02 7.54
N GLY A 50 2.39 -2.91 7.91
CA GLY A 50 3.41 -2.90 8.97
C GLY A 50 2.87 -3.41 10.31
N ALA A 51 1.68 -2.95 10.73
CA ALA A 51 1.03 -3.42 11.95
C ALA A 51 0.67 -4.92 11.90
N SER A 52 0.22 -5.42 10.76
CA SER A 52 -0.11 -6.84 10.57
C SER A 52 1.14 -7.73 10.57
N MET A 53 2.27 -7.24 10.04
CA MET A 53 3.56 -7.92 10.12
C MET A 53 4.05 -8.00 11.56
N GLU A 54 4.03 -6.91 12.30
CA GLU A 54 4.38 -6.88 13.71
C GLU A 54 3.51 -7.84 14.53
N ALA A 55 2.20 -7.87 14.27
CA ALA A 55 1.29 -8.82 14.90
C ALA A 55 1.66 -10.28 14.57
N ALA A 56 1.99 -10.57 13.31
CA ALA A 56 2.40 -11.89 12.87
C ALA A 56 3.69 -12.36 13.54
N ILE A 57 4.70 -11.49 13.65
CA ILE A 57 5.96 -11.76 14.35
C ILE A 57 5.69 -12.08 15.82
N ARG A 58 4.89 -11.25 16.52
CA ARG A 58 4.58 -11.45 17.95
C ARG A 58 3.81 -12.73 18.22
N ILE A 59 2.94 -13.16 17.30
CA ILE A 59 2.19 -14.42 17.41
C ILE A 59 3.15 -15.60 17.22
N THR A 60 4.03 -15.53 16.23
CA THR A 60 5.05 -16.57 15.96
C THR A 60 6.04 -16.68 17.10
N ASP A 61 6.49 -15.57 17.67
CA ASP A 61 7.38 -15.53 18.87
C ASP A 61 6.75 -16.25 20.09
N ARG A 62 5.43 -16.24 20.19
CA ARG A 62 4.68 -17.01 21.21
C ARG A 62 4.46 -18.47 20.83
N ARG A 63 5.14 -18.96 19.80
CA ARG A 63 5.05 -20.34 19.28
C ARG A 63 3.63 -20.68 18.75
N VAL A 64 2.88 -19.69 18.29
CA VAL A 64 1.60 -19.89 17.61
C VAL A 64 1.84 -19.84 16.10
N THR A 65 1.96 -20.99 15.49
CA THR A 65 2.33 -21.17 14.07
C THR A 65 1.14 -21.43 13.17
N SER A 66 -0.01 -21.81 13.74
CA SER A 66 -1.23 -22.16 13.01
C SER A 66 -2.49 -21.67 13.72
N GLY A 67 -3.62 -21.79 13.04
CA GLY A 67 -4.95 -21.48 13.58
C GLY A 67 -5.57 -20.20 13.00
N TYR A 68 -6.74 -19.86 13.52
CA TYR A 68 -7.56 -18.77 12.98
C TYR A 68 -6.83 -17.41 12.90
N ALA A 69 -6.05 -17.07 13.93
CA ALA A 69 -5.35 -15.78 13.98
C ALA A 69 -4.30 -15.67 12.86
N VAL A 70 -3.52 -16.73 12.62
CA VAL A 70 -2.51 -16.76 11.55
C VAL A 70 -3.18 -16.67 10.19
N THR A 71 -4.24 -17.44 9.97
CA THR A 71 -5.01 -17.42 8.71
C THR A 71 -5.67 -16.06 8.46
N ALA A 72 -6.27 -15.45 9.49
CA ALA A 72 -6.91 -14.14 9.38
C ALA A 72 -5.90 -13.03 9.03
N LEU A 73 -4.72 -13.05 9.65
CA LEU A 73 -3.63 -12.11 9.32
C LEU A 73 -3.13 -12.30 7.88
N GLY A 74 -3.04 -13.55 7.39
CA GLY A 74 -2.70 -13.85 6.01
C GLY A 74 -3.69 -13.24 5.02
N TRP A 75 -4.99 -13.44 5.23
CA TRP A 75 -6.03 -12.83 4.40
C TRP A 75 -6.07 -11.31 4.48
N LEU A 76 -5.86 -10.74 5.66
CA LEU A 76 -5.76 -9.30 5.84
C LEU A 76 -4.61 -8.72 5.02
N LYS A 77 -3.41 -9.29 5.11
CA LYS A 77 -2.24 -8.84 4.34
C LYS A 77 -2.46 -8.97 2.84
N PHE A 78 -3.01 -10.11 2.40
CA PHE A 78 -3.36 -10.29 0.99
C PHE A 78 -4.33 -9.21 0.48
N GLY A 79 -5.37 -8.88 1.25
CA GLY A 79 -6.31 -7.82 0.91
C GLY A 79 -5.66 -6.43 0.86
N LEU A 80 -4.73 -6.14 1.78
CA LEU A 80 -3.99 -4.88 1.82
C LEU A 80 -3.05 -4.75 0.60
N TYR A 81 -2.30 -5.79 0.24
CA TYR A 81 -1.44 -5.77 -0.96
C TYR A 81 -2.26 -5.62 -2.24
N ALA A 82 -3.41 -6.29 -2.33
CA ALA A 82 -4.32 -6.13 -3.47
C ALA A 82 -4.88 -4.71 -3.58
N LEU A 83 -5.20 -4.07 -2.45
CA LEU A 83 -5.64 -2.67 -2.40
C LEU A 83 -4.52 -1.72 -2.86
N ILE A 84 -3.31 -1.87 -2.33
CA ILE A 84 -2.15 -1.06 -2.69
C ILE A 84 -1.87 -1.17 -4.18
N LEU A 85 -1.84 -2.39 -4.72
CA LEU A 85 -1.64 -2.61 -6.15
C LEU A 85 -2.74 -1.96 -7.00
N ALA A 86 -4.00 -2.03 -6.57
CA ALA A 86 -5.11 -1.39 -7.26
C ALA A 86 -4.98 0.15 -7.28
N LEU A 87 -4.55 0.74 -6.17
CA LEU A 87 -4.26 2.18 -6.08
C LEU A 87 -3.07 2.57 -6.96
N GLY A 88 -1.99 1.82 -6.96
CA GLY A 88 -0.83 2.02 -7.86
C GLY A 88 -1.21 1.96 -9.33
N ILE A 89 -2.07 1.01 -9.74
CA ILE A 89 -2.61 0.92 -11.10
C ILE A 89 -3.47 2.16 -11.42
N TYR A 90 -4.27 2.63 -10.47
CA TYR A 90 -5.06 3.84 -10.62
C TYR A 90 -4.17 5.08 -10.85
N TRP A 91 -3.07 5.22 -10.12
CA TRP A 91 -2.06 6.26 -10.32
C TRP A 91 -1.41 6.16 -11.71
N ALA A 92 -1.03 4.96 -12.14
CA ALA A 92 -0.44 4.72 -13.45
C ALA A 92 -1.41 5.09 -14.59
N TYR A 93 -2.71 4.82 -14.43
CA TYR A 93 -3.73 5.22 -15.40
C TYR A 93 -3.82 6.75 -15.58
N HIS A 94 -3.50 7.52 -14.54
CA HIS A 94 -3.44 8.98 -14.59
C HIS A 94 -2.05 9.53 -14.99
N GLY A 95 -1.16 8.67 -15.48
CA GLY A 95 0.16 9.05 -16.00
C GLY A 95 1.29 9.01 -14.95
N HIS A 96 1.01 8.58 -13.74
CA HIS A 96 1.97 8.54 -12.63
C HIS A 96 2.61 7.15 -12.48
N TRP A 97 3.28 6.65 -13.50
CA TRP A 97 3.88 5.30 -13.55
C TRP A 97 4.92 5.03 -12.47
N VAL A 98 5.59 6.07 -11.98
CA VAL A 98 6.61 5.95 -10.94
C VAL A 98 6.01 5.41 -9.64
N TYR A 99 4.77 5.81 -9.30
CA TYR A 99 4.07 5.30 -8.12
C TYR A 99 3.83 3.80 -8.21
N LEU A 100 3.30 3.31 -9.35
CA LEU A 100 3.10 1.86 -9.53
C LEU A 100 4.41 1.08 -9.40
N TRP A 101 5.52 1.62 -9.94
CA TRP A 101 6.82 0.99 -9.83
C TRP A 101 7.32 0.93 -8.39
N ASP A 102 7.17 2.02 -7.64
CA ASP A 102 7.54 2.10 -6.23
C ASP A 102 6.73 1.08 -5.40
N GLU A 103 5.41 1.02 -5.60
CA GLU A 103 4.53 0.05 -4.95
C GLU A 103 4.96 -1.40 -5.19
N LEU A 104 5.30 -1.74 -6.43
CA LEU A 104 5.78 -3.09 -6.76
C LEU A 104 7.06 -3.44 -6.02
N LEU A 105 8.02 -2.51 -5.93
CA LEU A 105 9.27 -2.73 -5.20
C LEU A 105 9.01 -2.99 -3.71
N TRP A 106 8.13 -2.22 -3.08
CA TRP A 106 7.76 -2.43 -1.67
C TRP A 106 7.01 -3.74 -1.46
N ILE A 107 6.06 -4.08 -2.31
CA ILE A 107 5.33 -5.37 -2.24
C ILE A 107 6.32 -6.54 -2.35
N PHE A 108 7.29 -6.51 -3.28
CA PHE A 108 8.32 -7.53 -3.38
C PHE A 108 9.18 -7.60 -2.10
N GLY A 109 9.58 -6.46 -1.53
CA GLY A 109 10.33 -6.42 -0.28
C GLY A 109 9.58 -7.10 0.87
N PHE A 110 8.30 -6.78 1.04
CA PHE A 110 7.46 -7.40 2.07
C PHE A 110 7.20 -8.89 1.78
N ALA A 111 7.08 -9.30 0.51
CA ALA A 111 6.95 -10.71 0.15
C ALA A 111 8.17 -11.55 0.61
N PHE A 112 9.38 -11.01 0.52
CA PHE A 112 10.57 -11.66 1.08
C PHE A 112 10.50 -11.82 2.60
N LEU A 113 9.98 -10.82 3.31
CA LEU A 113 9.78 -10.90 4.77
C LEU A 113 8.75 -11.98 5.13
N GLU A 114 7.68 -12.13 4.34
CA GLU A 114 6.68 -13.18 4.53
C GLU A 114 7.28 -14.57 4.37
N VAL A 115 8.08 -14.79 3.32
CA VAL A 115 8.77 -16.08 3.10
C VAL A 115 9.69 -16.42 4.27
N ASN A 116 10.43 -15.45 4.80
CA ASN A 116 11.28 -15.66 5.96
C ASN A 116 10.47 -15.98 7.23
N LEU A 117 9.33 -15.33 7.42
CA LEU A 117 8.45 -15.58 8.54
C LEU A 117 7.83 -16.98 8.48
N ASP A 118 7.46 -17.44 7.27
CA ASP A 118 6.92 -18.77 7.08
C ASP A 118 8.00 -19.84 7.33
N GLY A 119 9.24 -19.63 6.88
CA GLY A 119 10.37 -20.51 7.22
C GLY A 119 10.61 -20.59 8.73
N TRP A 120 10.55 -19.48 9.45
CA TRP A 120 10.69 -19.47 10.90
C TRP A 120 9.55 -20.22 11.61
N ARG A 121 8.32 -20.15 11.12
CA ARG A 121 7.20 -20.94 11.63
C ARG A 121 7.42 -22.44 11.45
N GLU A 122 7.93 -22.84 10.30
CA GLU A 122 8.24 -24.24 10.00
C GLU A 122 9.34 -24.79 10.94
N GLU A 123 10.36 -23.98 11.24
CA GLU A 123 11.40 -24.36 12.23
C GLU A 123 10.79 -24.58 13.61
N ILE A 124 9.92 -23.69 14.08
CA ILE A 124 9.24 -23.83 15.37
C ILE A 124 8.36 -25.09 15.40
N ASP A 125 7.61 -25.37 14.34
CA ASP A 125 6.77 -26.57 14.24
C ASP A 125 7.59 -27.85 14.33
N ASN A 126 8.75 -27.88 13.68
CA ASN A 126 9.68 -29.03 13.74
C ASN A 126 10.26 -29.21 15.16
N GLU A 127 10.68 -28.12 15.84
CA GLU A 127 11.14 -28.18 17.22
C GLU A 127 10.08 -28.75 18.17
N ILE A 128 8.82 -28.28 18.01
CA ILE A 128 7.69 -28.76 18.83
C ILE A 128 7.46 -30.27 18.59
N ALA A 129 7.54 -30.72 17.34
CA ALA A 129 7.36 -32.12 16.99
C ALA A 129 8.44 -33.01 17.59
N ASP A 130 9.69 -32.56 17.57
CA ASP A 130 10.83 -33.28 18.15
C ASP A 130 10.71 -33.39 19.69
N ASP A 131 10.31 -32.30 20.37
CA ASP A 131 10.10 -32.29 21.81
C ASP A 131 8.97 -33.25 22.26
N LEU A 132 7.96 -33.47 21.42
CA LEU A 132 6.85 -34.40 21.70
C LEU A 132 7.20 -35.85 21.45
N SER A 133 8.27 -36.14 20.69
CA SER A 133 8.71 -37.49 20.33
C SER A 133 9.77 -38.07 21.26
N SER A 134 10.39 -37.21 22.11
CA SER A 134 11.41 -37.56 23.08
C SER A 134 10.81 -37.86 24.47
#